data_ff17809fff4f9f7da480f6015dbfca63
#
_entry.id   ff17809fff4f9f7da480f6015dbfca63
#
_cell.length_a   1.000
_cell.length_b   1.000
_cell.length_c   1.000
_cell.angle_alpha   90.00
_cell.angle_beta   90.00
_cell.angle_gamma   90.00
#
_symmetry.space_group_name_H-M   'P 1'
#
loop_
_entity.id
_entity.type
_entity.pdbx_description
1 polymer ?
#
loop_
_entity_poly.entity_id
_entity_poly.type
_entity_poly.pdbx_seq_one_letter_code
_entity_poly.pdbx_strand_id
1 'polypeptide(L)'
;MATAAILVLLVHLAWIVVVIFGALFTRGRPVWSALHILALLWGIAVEAGPWPCPLTLAEQFFEVRAGLAAYQDSFLLHTLDAIVYPNLPGWLVTLVGVAICAFNLGIYLWRFRKHLLRRRGLADLTR
;
A
#
# COMPACT_ATOMS: atom_id res chain seq x y z
N MET A 1 9.64 -5.68 -24.61
CA MET A 1 8.63 -6.28 -23.71
C MET A 1 9.20 -6.54 -22.31
N ALA A 2 10.35 -7.18 -22.14
CA ALA A 2 11.00 -7.37 -20.83
C ALA A 2 11.28 -6.06 -20.07
N THR A 3 11.70 -5.00 -20.75
CA THR A 3 11.92 -3.67 -20.15
C THR A 3 10.63 -3.07 -19.57
N ALA A 4 9.49 -3.27 -20.23
CA ALA A 4 8.19 -2.79 -19.73
C ALA A 4 7.76 -3.55 -18.47
N ALA A 5 7.96 -4.87 -18.41
CA ALA A 5 7.70 -5.66 -17.22
C ALA A 5 8.55 -5.18 -16.03
N ILE A 6 9.85 -4.94 -16.25
CA ILE A 6 10.75 -4.41 -15.20
C ILE A 6 10.30 -3.02 -14.73
N LEU A 7 9.86 -2.15 -15.63
CA LEU A 7 9.37 -0.82 -15.24
C LEU A 7 8.11 -0.91 -14.38
N VAL A 8 7.15 -1.76 -14.76
CA VAL A 8 5.93 -1.98 -13.97
C VAL A 8 6.25 -2.56 -12.60
N LEU A 9 7.18 -3.52 -12.55
CA LEU A 9 7.70 -4.09 -11.30
C LEU A 9 8.27 -3.00 -10.38
N LEU A 10 9.13 -2.14 -10.90
CA LEU A 10 9.73 -1.05 -10.12
C LEU A 10 8.69 -0.04 -9.63
N VAL A 11 7.71 0.30 -10.47
CA VAL A 11 6.58 1.18 -10.09
C VAL A 11 5.76 0.53 -8.97
N HIS A 12 5.50 -0.78 -9.06
CA HIS A 12 4.76 -1.51 -8.05
C HIS A 12 5.51 -1.56 -6.71
N LEU A 13 6.81 -1.85 -6.73
CA LEU A 13 7.66 -1.79 -5.53
C LEU A 13 7.69 -0.38 -4.92
N ALA A 14 7.84 0.66 -5.75
CA ALA A 14 7.80 2.04 -5.29
C ALA A 14 6.44 2.37 -4.64
N TRP A 15 5.33 1.90 -5.22
CA TRP A 15 4.00 2.03 -4.64
C TRP A 15 3.90 1.39 -3.26
N ILE A 16 4.40 0.16 -3.10
CA ILE A 16 4.42 -0.54 -1.80
C ILE A 16 5.23 0.25 -0.76
N VAL A 17 6.40 0.76 -1.13
CA VAL A 17 7.22 1.61 -0.25
C VAL A 17 6.45 2.87 0.18
N VAL A 18 5.73 3.51 -0.74
CA VAL A 18 4.87 4.67 -0.42
C VAL A 18 3.74 4.27 0.53
N VAL A 19 3.09 3.13 0.32
CA VAL A 19 2.03 2.63 1.21
C VAL A 19 2.56 2.37 2.61
N ILE A 20 3.76 1.81 2.75
CA ILE A 20 4.36 1.50 4.05
C ILE A 20 4.81 2.77 4.79
N PHE A 21 5.49 3.67 4.12
CA PHE A 21 6.18 4.80 4.75
C PHE A 21 5.52 6.16 4.52
N GLY A 22 4.51 6.25 3.67
CA GLY A 22 3.90 7.51 3.25
C GLY A 22 3.34 8.35 4.40
N ALA A 23 2.86 7.73 5.48
CA ALA A 23 2.40 8.47 6.65
C ALA A 23 3.50 9.33 7.30
N LEU A 24 4.78 8.97 7.15
CA LEU A 24 5.90 9.75 7.67
C LEU A 24 6.13 11.03 6.84
N PHE A 25 6.01 10.93 5.52
CA PHE A 25 6.33 12.01 4.57
C PHE A 25 5.16 12.98 4.34
N THR A 26 3.94 12.57 4.66
CA THR A 26 2.73 13.39 4.45
C THR A 26 2.42 14.34 5.60
N ARG A 27 3.28 14.39 6.62
CA ARG A 27 3.08 15.26 7.80
C ARG A 27 3.03 16.73 7.41
N GLY A 28 1.93 17.43 7.79
CA GLY A 28 1.73 18.85 7.47
C GLY A 28 1.25 19.13 6.04
N ARG A 29 0.99 18.09 5.24
CA ARG A 29 0.53 18.21 3.84
C ARG A 29 -0.83 17.54 3.66
N PRO A 30 -1.95 18.28 3.77
CA PRO A 30 -3.29 17.67 3.81
C PRO A 30 -3.65 16.92 2.52
N VAL A 31 -3.28 17.44 1.35
CA VAL A 31 -3.56 16.79 0.06
C VAL A 31 -2.82 15.46 -0.05
N TRP A 32 -1.53 15.43 0.27
CA TRP A 32 -0.74 14.20 0.25
C TRP A 32 -1.22 13.18 1.30
N SER A 33 -1.70 13.66 2.45
CA SER A 33 -2.32 12.78 3.46
C SER A 33 -3.61 12.15 2.94
N ALA A 34 -4.47 12.92 2.27
CA ALA A 34 -5.70 12.41 1.67
C ALA A 34 -5.41 11.36 0.58
N LEU A 35 -4.48 11.64 -0.32
CA LEU A 35 -4.06 10.70 -1.36
C LEU A 35 -3.49 9.41 -0.76
N HIS A 36 -2.67 9.52 0.28
CA HIS A 36 -2.11 8.35 0.95
C HIS A 36 -3.19 7.53 1.69
N ILE A 37 -4.15 8.18 2.35
CA ILE A 37 -5.29 7.48 2.96
C ILE A 37 -6.10 6.69 1.90
N LEU A 38 -6.36 7.29 0.74
CA LEU A 38 -7.03 6.60 -0.37
C LEU A 38 -6.19 5.40 -0.86
N ALA A 39 -4.88 5.56 -0.96
CA ALA A 39 -3.96 4.47 -1.32
C ALA A 39 -3.99 3.31 -0.30
N LEU A 40 -4.03 3.62 1.00
CA LEU A 40 -4.15 2.62 2.07
C LEU A 40 -5.48 1.87 2.02
N LEU A 41 -6.59 2.57 1.83
CA LEU A 41 -7.91 1.95 1.68
C LEU A 41 -7.98 1.05 0.45
N TRP A 42 -7.40 1.50 -0.67
CA TRP A 42 -7.27 0.70 -1.88
C TRP A 42 -6.40 -0.54 -1.64
N GLY A 43 -5.26 -0.40 -0.96
CA GLY A 43 -4.39 -1.52 -0.60
C GLY A 43 -5.11 -2.58 0.23
N ILE A 44 -5.90 -2.17 1.23
CA ILE A 44 -6.73 -3.10 2.02
C ILE A 44 -7.78 -3.79 1.12
N ALA A 45 -8.44 -3.04 0.24
CA ALA A 45 -9.47 -3.59 -0.64
C ALA A 45 -8.91 -4.65 -1.58
N VAL A 46 -7.69 -4.44 -2.11
CA VAL A 46 -7.01 -5.39 -3.00
C VAL A 46 -6.49 -6.61 -2.23
N GLU A 47 -5.88 -6.41 -1.06
CA GLU A 47 -5.32 -7.51 -0.26
C GLU A 47 -6.40 -8.40 0.37
N ALA A 48 -7.47 -7.82 0.88
CA ALA A 48 -8.55 -8.56 1.54
C ALA A 48 -9.71 -8.95 0.60
N GLY A 49 -9.76 -8.36 -0.60
CA GLY A 49 -10.84 -8.55 -1.56
C GLY A 49 -10.49 -9.52 -2.70
N PRO A 50 -11.48 -9.87 -3.51
CA PRO A 50 -11.30 -10.74 -4.67
C PRO A 50 -10.73 -9.98 -5.90
N TRP A 51 -10.43 -8.71 -5.78
CA TRP A 51 -10.02 -7.87 -6.91
C TRP A 51 -8.51 -7.87 -7.08
N PRO A 52 -8.01 -8.23 -8.27
CA PRO A 52 -6.58 -8.17 -8.53
C PRO A 52 -6.11 -6.71 -8.59
N CYS A 53 -4.90 -6.46 -8.10
CA CYS A 53 -4.27 -5.15 -8.24
C CYS A 53 -4.07 -4.81 -9.73
N PRO A 54 -4.46 -3.61 -10.20
CA PRO A 54 -4.23 -3.20 -11.59
C PRO A 54 -2.76 -3.25 -12.01
N LEU A 55 -1.83 -2.97 -11.10
CA LEU A 55 -0.40 -3.07 -11.34
C LEU A 55 0.05 -4.52 -11.52
N THR A 56 -0.50 -5.45 -10.73
CA THR A 56 -0.24 -6.88 -10.88
C THR A 56 -0.75 -7.39 -12.23
N LEU A 57 -1.94 -6.96 -12.66
CA LEU A 57 -2.47 -7.31 -13.98
C LEU A 57 -1.60 -6.77 -15.12
N ALA A 58 -1.12 -5.53 -15.01
CA ALA A 58 -0.22 -4.94 -16.00
C ALA A 58 1.11 -5.69 -16.06
N GLU A 59 1.66 -6.08 -14.91
CA GLU A 59 2.91 -6.84 -14.82
C GLU A 59 2.75 -8.20 -15.51
N GLN A 60 1.74 -8.98 -15.14
CA GLN A 60 1.43 -10.28 -15.76
C GLN A 60 1.23 -10.16 -17.26
N PHE A 61 0.54 -9.12 -17.73
CA PHE A 61 0.33 -8.89 -19.16
C PHE A 61 1.65 -8.70 -19.93
N PHE A 62 2.60 -7.94 -19.35
CA PHE A 62 3.90 -7.73 -19.99
C PHE A 62 4.82 -8.93 -19.87
N GLU A 63 4.75 -9.69 -18.79
CA GLU A 63 5.51 -10.94 -18.60
C GLU A 63 5.10 -12.00 -19.62
N VAL A 64 3.81 -12.26 -19.77
CA VAL A 64 3.30 -13.19 -20.78
C VAL A 64 3.76 -12.81 -22.18
N ARG A 65 3.71 -11.52 -22.52
CA ARG A 65 4.19 -11.03 -23.82
C ARG A 65 5.70 -11.08 -23.98
N ALA A 66 6.45 -11.14 -22.89
CA ALA A 66 7.89 -11.35 -22.91
C ALA A 66 8.30 -12.83 -22.99
N GLY A 67 7.32 -13.75 -23.00
CA GLY A 67 7.55 -15.20 -23.01
C GLY A 67 7.91 -15.78 -21.66
N LEU A 68 7.67 -15.02 -20.57
CA LEU A 68 7.82 -15.48 -19.19
C LEU A 68 6.52 -16.15 -18.72
N ALA A 69 6.64 -17.12 -17.82
CA ALA A 69 5.46 -17.76 -17.23
C ALA A 69 4.73 -16.75 -16.32
N ALA A 70 3.44 -16.53 -16.55
CA ALA A 70 2.63 -15.71 -15.67
C ALA A 70 2.40 -16.43 -14.34
N TYR A 71 2.60 -15.73 -13.23
CA TYR A 71 2.23 -16.21 -11.90
C TYR A 71 0.75 -15.91 -11.60
N GLN A 72 0.10 -16.76 -10.80
CA GLN A 72 -1.33 -16.64 -10.48
C GLN A 72 -1.61 -16.04 -9.10
N ASP A 73 -0.57 -15.88 -8.29
CA ASP A 73 -0.66 -15.36 -6.93
C ASP A 73 -0.56 -13.83 -6.88
N SER A 74 -0.72 -13.25 -5.67
CA SER A 74 -0.50 -11.81 -5.51
C SER A 74 0.98 -11.47 -5.77
N PHE A 75 1.23 -10.30 -6.35
CA PHE A 75 2.57 -9.79 -6.60
C PHE A 75 3.48 -9.88 -5.36
N LEU A 76 2.93 -9.52 -4.20
CA LEU A 76 3.68 -9.52 -2.95
C LEU A 76 4.10 -10.94 -2.54
N LEU A 77 3.21 -11.91 -2.70
CA LEU A 77 3.49 -13.31 -2.42
C LEU A 77 4.56 -13.85 -3.36
N HIS A 78 4.42 -13.61 -4.67
CA HIS A 78 5.41 -14.04 -5.68
C HIS A 78 6.80 -13.46 -5.41
N THR A 79 6.88 -12.17 -5.09
CA THR A 79 8.15 -11.48 -4.81
C THR A 79 8.78 -11.99 -3.49
N LEU A 80 7.99 -12.22 -2.45
CA LEU A 80 8.47 -12.76 -1.19
C LEU A 80 8.95 -14.20 -1.31
N ASP A 81 8.25 -15.04 -2.06
CA ASP A 81 8.67 -16.42 -2.34
C ASP A 81 10.00 -16.49 -3.07
N ALA A 82 10.23 -15.55 -4.00
CA ALA A 82 11.47 -15.50 -4.77
C ALA A 82 12.68 -14.98 -3.99
N ILE A 83 12.47 -14.06 -3.01
CA ILE A 83 13.57 -13.31 -2.38
C ILE A 83 13.82 -13.74 -0.93
N VAL A 84 12.77 -14.05 -0.15
CA VAL A 84 12.90 -14.18 1.32
C VAL A 84 12.68 -15.60 1.81
N TYR A 85 11.57 -16.23 1.43
CA TYR A 85 11.19 -17.55 1.91
C TYR A 85 10.24 -18.24 0.93
N PRO A 86 10.66 -19.33 0.28
CA PRO A 86 9.76 -20.17 -0.51
C PRO A 86 8.69 -20.81 0.42
N ASN A 87 7.42 -20.70 0.03
CA ASN A 87 6.24 -21.26 0.71
C ASN A 87 5.66 -20.43 1.87
N LEU A 88 5.70 -19.09 1.80
CA LEU A 88 4.91 -18.27 2.72
C LEU A 88 3.40 -18.47 2.46
N PRO A 89 2.59 -18.75 3.50
CA PRO A 89 1.16 -18.86 3.32
C PRO A 89 0.54 -17.50 2.96
N GLY A 90 -0.26 -17.44 1.89
CA GLY A 90 -0.87 -16.21 1.38
C GLY A 90 -1.64 -15.42 2.44
N TRP A 91 -2.35 -16.12 3.37
CA TRP A 91 -3.06 -15.46 4.46
C TRP A 91 -2.14 -14.63 5.38
N LEU A 92 -0.88 -15.04 5.57
CA LEU A 92 0.08 -14.31 6.40
C LEU A 92 0.50 -13.01 5.71
N VAL A 93 0.72 -13.05 4.40
CA VAL A 93 1.06 -11.87 3.59
C VAL A 93 -0.08 -10.86 3.62
N THR A 94 -1.32 -11.34 3.41
CA THR A 94 -2.52 -10.50 3.52
C THR A 94 -2.67 -9.90 4.91
N LEU A 95 -2.49 -10.71 5.98
CA LEU A 95 -2.59 -10.22 7.36
C LEU A 95 -1.57 -9.09 7.62
N VAL A 96 -0.32 -9.29 7.24
CA VAL A 96 0.75 -8.30 7.42
C VAL A 96 0.47 -7.04 6.60
N GLY A 97 0.07 -7.17 5.33
CA GLY A 97 -0.29 -6.05 4.47
C GLY A 97 -1.42 -5.21 5.04
N VAL A 98 -2.52 -5.86 5.45
CA VAL A 98 -3.66 -5.19 6.09
C VAL A 98 -3.26 -4.55 7.42
N ALA A 99 -2.44 -5.22 8.24
CA ALA A 99 -1.96 -4.66 9.51
C ALA A 99 -1.11 -3.40 9.31
N ILE A 100 -0.23 -3.37 8.31
CA ILE A 100 0.57 -2.18 7.95
C ILE A 100 -0.35 -1.04 7.51
N CYS A 101 -1.33 -1.29 6.66
CA CYS A 101 -2.29 -0.29 6.22
C CYS A 101 -3.11 0.25 7.40
N ALA A 102 -3.63 -0.62 8.26
CA ALA A 102 -4.39 -0.25 9.46
C ALA A 102 -3.54 0.59 10.45
N PHE A 103 -2.28 0.23 10.64
CA PHE A 103 -1.34 0.99 11.47
C PHE A 103 -1.13 2.42 10.93
N ASN A 104 -0.92 2.57 9.63
CA ASN A 104 -0.80 3.88 8.98
C ASN A 104 -2.09 4.71 9.11
N LEU A 105 -3.27 4.10 8.93
CA LEU A 105 -4.56 4.76 9.16
C LEU A 105 -4.73 5.20 10.62
N GLY A 106 -4.27 4.38 11.57
CA GLY A 106 -4.23 4.72 13.00
C GLY A 106 -3.39 5.97 13.29
N ILE A 107 -2.25 6.13 12.61
CA ILE A 107 -1.42 7.34 12.70
C ILE A 107 -2.21 8.59 12.25
N TYR A 108 -2.95 8.50 11.13
CA TYR A 108 -3.77 9.60 10.64
C TYR A 108 -4.91 9.94 11.61
N LEU A 109 -5.60 8.94 12.14
CA LEU A 109 -6.66 9.12 13.11
C LEU A 109 -6.15 9.80 14.39
N TRP A 110 -4.99 9.35 14.89
CA TRP A 110 -4.35 9.96 16.06
C TRP A 110 -3.96 11.43 15.80
N ARG A 111 -3.37 11.74 14.64
CA ARG A 111 -3.04 13.10 14.23
C ARG A 111 -4.27 14.00 14.15
N PHE A 112 -5.34 13.49 13.55
CA PHE A 112 -6.60 14.21 13.41
C PHE A 112 -7.23 14.51 14.77
N ARG A 113 -7.31 13.51 15.67
CA ARG A 113 -7.80 13.70 17.03
C ARG A 113 -6.99 14.74 17.80
N LYS A 114 -5.68 14.67 17.73
CA LYS A 114 -4.79 15.66 18.37
C LYS A 114 -5.03 17.08 17.85
N HIS A 115 -5.28 17.23 16.55
CA HIS A 115 -5.57 18.52 15.94
C HIS A 115 -6.92 19.08 16.42
N LEU A 116 -7.95 18.25 16.51
CA LEU A 116 -9.28 18.65 17.01
C LEU A 116 -9.22 19.06 18.49
N LEU A 117 -8.51 18.30 19.33
CA LEU A 117 -8.37 18.62 20.75
C LEU A 117 -7.64 19.96 20.96
N ARG A 118 -6.60 20.24 20.19
CA ARG A 118 -5.91 21.53 20.22
C ARG A 118 -6.82 22.70 19.83
N ARG A 119 -7.68 22.53 18.82
CA ARG A 119 -8.63 23.56 18.41
C ARG A 119 -9.68 23.84 19.48
N ARG A 120 -10.18 22.81 20.17
CA ARG A 120 -11.15 22.95 21.28
C ARG A 120 -10.52 23.67 22.49
N GLY A 121 -9.32 23.29 22.89
CA GLY A 121 -8.63 23.96 24.00
C GLY A 121 -8.32 25.44 23.74
N LEU A 122 -8.03 25.82 22.50
CA LEU A 122 -7.88 27.24 22.11
C LEU A 122 -9.21 28.00 22.14
N ALA A 123 -10.32 27.36 21.77
CA ALA A 123 -11.65 27.98 21.79
C ALA A 123 -12.15 28.23 23.22
N ASP A 124 -11.78 27.38 24.19
CA ASP A 124 -12.12 27.57 25.61
C ASP A 124 -11.32 28.70 26.28
N LEU A 125 -10.10 28.98 25.81
CA LEU A 125 -9.25 30.06 26.34
C LEU A 125 -9.66 31.47 25.84
N THR A 126 -10.51 31.54 24.81
CA THR A 126 -10.98 32.80 24.21
C THR A 126 -12.40 33.17 24.63
N ARG A 127 -12.99 32.43 25.56
CA ARG A 127 -14.27 32.74 26.22
C ARG A 127 -14.07 33.26 27.63
#